data_de46b921c58e56058414e2efce1beca2
#
_entry.id   de46b921c58e56058414e2efce1beca2
#
_cell.length_a   1.000
_cell.length_b   1.000
_cell.length_c   1.000
_cell.angle_alpha   90.00
_cell.angle_beta   90.00
_cell.angle_gamma   90.00
#
_symmetry.space_group_name_H-M   'P 1'
#
loop_
_entity.id
_entity.type
_entity.pdbx_description
1 polymer ?
#
loop_
_entity_poly.entity_id
_entity_poly.type
_entity_poly.pdbx_seq_one_letter_code
_entity_poly.pdbx_strand_id
1 'polypeptide(L)'
;MLRAALADSVSDHLIADVPVGVFLSAGLDSTTIAALAAETGTARLRTLTLGFEEFRGGPNDETALAGEVAALYATAHETRWIRGDEFAAARAALLDAMDQPSVDGVNTFFVARAARQAGLKVALSGLGGDELFASYPSFRQVPLLARRLGPLRPLAPLGGVLRALAAPLVAAVTSPKYAGLLEYGTSVPGAYLLRRSLFMPWELAGILPPEMARDGLAELDTLTRLGATLGDVADPRLQVSLLESAWYMRNQLLRDADWAGMAHSLEIRTPLVDIELLRRVAPLLAAGAAAPDKRAMADAPRRKLPGAVLARPKTGFVVPVRDWIAAPGGERGLRGWARQVHAAFGGVA
;
A
#
# COMPACT_ATOMS: atom_id res chain seq x y z
N MET A 1 -21.76 -6.34 15.00
CA MET A 1 -20.43 -6.90 15.30
C MET A 1 -19.32 -6.12 14.61
N LEU A 2 -19.28 -6.00 13.28
CA LEU A 2 -18.21 -5.27 12.56
C LEU A 2 -18.01 -3.83 13.04
N ARG A 3 -19.11 -3.03 13.10
CA ARG A 3 -19.05 -1.65 13.60
C ARG A 3 -18.45 -1.54 15.00
N ALA A 4 -18.87 -2.41 15.93
CA ALA A 4 -18.36 -2.35 17.30
C ALA A 4 -16.85 -2.64 17.33
N ALA A 5 -16.39 -3.66 16.58
CA ALA A 5 -14.97 -3.99 16.48
C ALA A 5 -14.12 -2.83 15.92
N LEU A 6 -14.62 -2.18 14.86
CA LEU A 6 -13.95 -1.02 14.26
C LEU A 6 -13.92 0.21 15.20
N ALA A 7 -15.05 0.48 15.87
CA ALA A 7 -15.16 1.62 16.79
C ALA A 7 -14.26 1.44 18.01
N ASP A 8 -14.21 0.24 18.58
CA ASP A 8 -13.36 -0.09 19.71
C ASP A 8 -11.88 0.06 19.34
N SER A 9 -11.46 -0.53 18.21
CA SER A 9 -10.07 -0.38 17.74
C SER A 9 -9.69 1.09 17.52
N VAL A 10 -10.54 1.89 16.86
CA VAL A 10 -10.25 3.32 16.68
C VAL A 10 -10.17 4.05 18.03
N SER A 11 -11.08 3.74 18.97
CA SER A 11 -11.10 4.34 20.32
C SER A 11 -9.82 4.02 21.09
N ASP A 12 -9.35 2.77 21.05
CA ASP A 12 -8.13 2.33 21.74
C ASP A 12 -6.88 3.05 21.19
N HIS A 13 -6.84 3.26 19.88
CA HIS A 13 -5.74 3.97 19.22
C HIS A 13 -5.76 5.50 19.43
N LEU A 14 -6.85 6.06 19.95
CA LEU A 14 -6.93 7.47 20.34
C LEU A 14 -6.41 7.73 21.77
N ILE A 15 -6.15 6.70 22.57
CA ILE A 15 -5.62 6.85 23.93
C ILE A 15 -4.18 7.33 23.84
N ALA A 16 -3.93 8.58 24.29
CA ALA A 16 -2.63 9.20 24.28
C ALA A 16 -2.58 10.40 25.24
N ASP A 17 -1.38 10.73 25.76
CA ASP A 17 -1.13 11.92 26.58
C ASP A 17 -0.94 13.20 25.74
N VAL A 18 -1.04 13.09 24.44
CA VAL A 18 -0.88 14.17 23.46
C VAL A 18 -2.04 14.17 22.45
N PRO A 19 -2.31 15.29 21.77
CA PRO A 19 -3.33 15.32 20.74
C PRO A 19 -3.02 14.33 19.61
N VAL A 20 -4.00 13.50 19.25
CA VAL A 20 -3.94 12.55 18.16
C VAL A 20 -4.60 13.15 16.93
N GLY A 21 -3.91 13.09 15.78
CA GLY A 21 -4.46 13.47 14.49
C GLY A 21 -4.89 12.26 13.66
N VAL A 22 -5.53 12.52 12.50
CA VAL A 22 -5.88 11.51 11.51
C VAL A 22 -5.40 11.97 10.14
N PHE A 23 -4.68 11.12 9.41
CA PHE A 23 -4.42 11.35 8.00
C PHE A 23 -5.68 11.14 7.18
N LEU A 24 -6.14 12.18 6.49
CA LEU A 24 -7.40 12.19 5.75
C LEU A 24 -7.14 12.36 4.25
N SER A 25 -7.32 11.27 3.49
CA SER A 25 -7.12 11.24 2.03
C SER A 25 -8.43 11.20 1.23
N ALA A 26 -9.58 11.43 1.87
CA ALA A 26 -10.90 11.21 1.28
C ALA A 26 -11.11 9.78 0.68
N GLY A 27 -10.23 8.84 0.99
CA GLY A 27 -10.41 7.41 0.73
C GLY A 27 -11.33 6.77 1.78
N LEU A 28 -11.89 5.59 1.48
CA LEU A 28 -12.82 4.90 2.38
C LEU A 28 -12.22 4.63 3.76
N ASP A 29 -10.94 4.20 3.83
CA ASP A 29 -10.28 3.86 5.09
C ASP A 29 -10.09 5.07 5.99
N SER A 30 -9.42 6.09 5.49
CA SER A 30 -9.12 7.30 6.23
C SER A 30 -10.39 8.04 6.65
N THR A 31 -11.40 8.07 5.78
CA THR A 31 -12.69 8.70 6.09
C THR A 31 -13.46 7.92 7.15
N THR A 32 -13.45 6.57 7.08
CA THR A 32 -14.09 5.73 8.11
C THR A 32 -13.42 5.92 9.48
N ILE A 33 -12.09 5.93 9.53
CA ILE A 33 -11.34 6.19 10.76
C ILE A 33 -11.66 7.58 11.30
N ALA A 34 -11.62 8.62 10.46
CA ALA A 34 -11.95 9.99 10.89
C ALA A 34 -13.40 10.11 11.42
N ALA A 35 -14.34 9.44 10.76
CA ALA A 35 -15.73 9.41 11.17
C ALA A 35 -15.91 8.71 12.53
N LEU A 36 -15.31 7.53 12.72
CA LEU A 36 -15.36 6.78 13.98
C LEU A 36 -14.64 7.54 15.12
N ALA A 37 -13.49 8.15 14.83
CA ALA A 37 -12.75 8.96 15.78
C ALA A 37 -13.55 10.20 16.22
N ALA A 38 -14.25 10.87 15.29
CA ALA A 38 -15.12 11.99 15.62
C ALA A 38 -16.33 11.59 16.50
N GLU A 39 -16.78 10.33 16.41
CA GLU A 39 -17.88 9.81 17.26
C GLU A 39 -17.48 9.63 18.72
N THR A 40 -16.18 9.57 19.06
CA THR A 40 -15.72 9.45 20.45
C THR A 40 -15.95 10.72 21.27
N GLY A 41 -16.07 11.87 20.61
CA GLY A 41 -16.52 13.13 21.20
C GLY A 41 -15.59 13.78 22.24
N THR A 42 -14.36 13.28 22.41
CA THR A 42 -13.47 13.68 23.51
C THR A 42 -12.74 15.01 23.29
N ALA A 43 -12.51 15.42 22.05
CA ALA A 43 -11.94 16.72 21.68
C ALA A 43 -12.18 16.99 20.19
N ARG A 44 -11.96 18.24 19.76
CA ARG A 44 -12.02 18.55 18.32
C ARG A 44 -10.90 17.81 17.58
N LEU A 45 -11.27 16.73 16.87
CA LEU A 45 -10.35 15.87 16.13
C LEU A 45 -9.55 16.70 15.13
N ARG A 46 -8.24 16.50 15.08
CA ARG A 46 -7.37 17.13 14.07
C ARG A 46 -7.25 16.21 12.88
N THR A 47 -7.38 16.73 11.67
CA THR A 47 -7.19 15.97 10.44
C THR A 47 -6.21 16.68 9.52
N LEU A 48 -5.38 15.92 8.82
CA LEU A 48 -4.37 16.43 7.92
C LEU A 48 -4.48 15.76 6.55
N THR A 49 -4.49 16.55 5.49
CA THR A 49 -4.41 16.07 4.09
C THR A 49 -3.13 16.59 3.45
N LEU A 50 -2.44 15.70 2.74
CA LEU A 50 -1.33 16.08 1.88
C LEU A 50 -1.85 16.28 0.46
N GLY A 51 -1.62 17.45 -0.12
CA GLY A 51 -1.85 17.75 -1.53
C GLY A 51 -0.52 17.85 -2.28
N PHE A 52 -0.54 17.57 -3.57
CA PHE A 52 0.60 17.80 -4.46
C PHE A 52 0.22 18.86 -5.50
N GLU A 53 1.07 19.87 -5.68
CA GLU A 53 0.77 20.97 -6.59
C GLU A 53 0.51 20.49 -8.02
N GLU A 54 1.18 19.43 -8.45
CA GLU A 54 1.04 18.80 -9.76
C GLU A 54 -0.35 18.18 -9.97
N PHE A 55 -1.06 17.87 -8.89
CA PHE A 55 -2.39 17.26 -8.95
C PHE A 55 -3.52 18.25 -8.69
N ARG A 56 -3.19 19.50 -8.30
CA ARG A 56 -4.17 20.52 -7.88
C ARG A 56 -5.26 20.73 -8.93
N GLY A 57 -6.51 20.55 -8.51
CA GLY A 57 -7.69 20.67 -9.36
C GLY A 57 -7.87 19.53 -10.38
N GLY A 58 -7.00 18.54 -10.38
CA GLY A 58 -7.07 17.37 -11.25
C GLY A 58 -7.77 16.16 -10.61
N PRO A 59 -7.89 15.05 -11.34
CA PRO A 59 -8.57 13.85 -10.86
C PRO A 59 -7.87 13.16 -9.68
N ASN A 60 -6.58 13.43 -9.48
CA ASN A 60 -5.78 12.92 -8.37
C ASN A 60 -5.75 13.87 -7.16
N ASP A 61 -6.38 15.03 -7.25
CA ASP A 61 -6.51 15.95 -6.12
C ASP A 61 -7.57 15.45 -5.13
N GLU A 62 -7.13 15.13 -3.93
CA GLU A 62 -8.00 14.63 -2.85
C GLU A 62 -8.41 15.74 -1.88
N THR A 63 -7.78 16.90 -1.97
CA THR A 63 -7.84 17.93 -0.94
C THR A 63 -9.23 18.56 -0.79
N ALA A 64 -9.92 18.82 -1.90
CA ALA A 64 -11.26 19.40 -1.88
C ALA A 64 -12.25 18.47 -1.16
N LEU A 65 -12.28 17.18 -1.56
CA LEU A 65 -13.18 16.20 -0.96
C LEU A 65 -12.80 15.91 0.51
N ALA A 66 -11.52 15.91 0.85
CA ALA A 66 -11.06 15.79 2.23
C ALA A 66 -11.54 16.96 3.10
N GLY A 67 -11.53 18.18 2.55
CA GLY A 67 -12.10 19.36 3.21
C GLY A 67 -13.61 19.23 3.47
N GLU A 68 -14.38 18.70 2.51
CA GLU A 68 -15.80 18.41 2.68
C GLU A 68 -16.05 17.38 3.80
N VAL A 69 -15.25 16.30 3.83
CA VAL A 69 -15.28 15.27 4.88
C VAL A 69 -14.97 15.89 6.24
N ALA A 70 -13.92 16.72 6.31
CA ALA A 70 -13.52 17.38 7.54
C ALA A 70 -14.61 18.32 8.08
N ALA A 71 -15.26 19.08 7.20
CA ALA A 71 -16.41 19.93 7.55
C ALA A 71 -17.60 19.09 8.04
N LEU A 72 -17.88 17.96 7.36
CA LEU A 72 -18.95 17.05 7.75
C LEU A 72 -18.77 16.54 9.18
N TYR A 73 -17.57 16.13 9.56
CA TYR A 73 -17.27 15.60 10.89
C TYR A 73 -16.78 16.65 11.90
N ALA A 74 -16.82 17.94 11.52
CA ALA A 74 -16.44 19.09 12.36
C ALA A 74 -15.00 18.98 12.91
N THR A 75 -14.06 18.46 12.12
CA THR A 75 -12.66 18.33 12.50
C THR A 75 -11.89 19.65 12.35
N ALA A 76 -10.76 19.80 13.06
CA ALA A 76 -9.80 20.87 12.83
C ALA A 76 -8.86 20.41 11.68
N HIS A 77 -9.22 20.76 10.47
CA HIS A 77 -8.57 20.29 9.26
C HIS A 77 -7.46 21.21 8.76
N GLU A 78 -6.35 20.60 8.33
CA GLU A 78 -5.25 21.30 7.67
C GLU A 78 -4.89 20.56 6.37
N THR A 79 -4.70 21.33 5.29
CA THR A 79 -4.16 20.81 4.02
C THR A 79 -2.76 21.35 3.83
N ARG A 80 -1.77 20.46 3.66
CA ARG A 80 -0.40 20.80 3.33
C ARG A 80 -0.13 20.46 1.87
N TRP A 81 0.36 21.44 1.11
CA TRP A 81 0.76 21.26 -0.28
C TRP A 81 2.27 21.02 -0.37
N ILE A 82 2.66 20.02 -1.17
CA ILE A 82 4.05 19.67 -1.45
C ILE A 82 4.32 19.93 -2.93
N ARG A 83 5.52 20.42 -3.22
CA ARG A 83 6.01 20.74 -4.55
C ARG A 83 7.23 19.90 -4.90
N GLY A 84 7.53 19.77 -6.20
CA GLY A 84 8.70 19.04 -6.67
C GLY A 84 10.05 19.58 -6.17
N ASP A 85 10.17 20.89 -5.94
CA ASP A 85 11.37 21.48 -5.34
C ASP A 85 11.56 21.11 -3.86
N GLU A 86 10.46 20.95 -3.10
CA GLU A 86 10.51 20.44 -1.72
C GLU A 86 10.94 18.95 -1.69
N PHE A 87 10.50 18.15 -2.67
CA PHE A 87 10.95 16.78 -2.81
C PHE A 87 12.46 16.72 -3.11
N ALA A 88 12.92 17.52 -4.08
CA ALA A 88 14.34 17.57 -4.46
C ALA A 88 15.23 17.95 -3.26
N ALA A 89 14.83 18.96 -2.49
CA ALA A 89 15.53 19.38 -1.28
C ALA A 89 15.54 18.34 -0.16
N ALA A 90 14.45 17.57 -0.02
CA ALA A 90 14.31 16.54 1.04
C ALA A 90 14.87 15.18 0.67
N ARG A 91 15.22 14.95 -0.61
CA ARG A 91 15.57 13.62 -1.13
C ARG A 91 16.71 12.94 -0.38
N ALA A 92 17.78 13.65 -0.06
CA ALA A 92 18.90 13.09 0.69
C ALA A 92 18.46 12.65 2.10
N ALA A 93 17.74 13.51 2.83
CA ALA A 93 17.22 13.18 4.15
C ALA A 93 16.20 12.03 4.13
N LEU A 94 15.40 11.93 3.06
CA LEU A 94 14.47 10.82 2.87
C LEU A 94 15.21 9.48 2.70
N LEU A 95 16.26 9.45 1.88
CA LEU A 95 17.07 8.25 1.67
C LEU A 95 17.85 7.85 2.94
N ASP A 96 18.39 8.83 3.66
CA ASP A 96 19.11 8.63 4.91
C ASP A 96 18.22 8.12 6.06
N ALA A 97 16.94 8.50 6.02
CA ALA A 97 15.96 8.06 7.02
C ALA A 97 15.48 6.62 6.85
N MET A 98 15.66 6.02 5.67
CA MET A 98 15.24 4.64 5.41
C MET A 98 16.14 3.67 6.18
N ASP A 99 15.55 2.79 6.99
CA ASP A 99 16.27 1.70 7.67
C ASP A 99 16.58 0.52 6.75
N GLN A 100 15.86 0.42 5.64
CA GLN A 100 16.10 -0.52 4.53
C GLN A 100 15.62 0.09 3.21
N PRO A 101 16.12 -0.38 2.06
CA PRO A 101 15.65 0.09 0.75
C PRO A 101 14.14 -0.03 0.60
N SER A 102 13.44 1.06 0.36
CA SER A 102 12.01 1.08 0.07
C SER A 102 11.68 1.97 -1.11
N VAL A 103 10.63 1.64 -1.84
CA VAL A 103 10.15 2.40 -3.01
C VAL A 103 8.82 3.12 -2.76
N ASP A 104 8.17 2.89 -1.63
CA ASP A 104 6.77 3.30 -1.39
C ASP A 104 6.62 4.35 -0.28
N GLY A 105 7.57 4.50 0.63
CA GLY A 105 7.48 5.35 1.82
C GLY A 105 7.55 6.87 1.59
N VAL A 106 7.71 7.33 0.36
CA VAL A 106 7.87 8.78 0.04
C VAL A 106 6.68 9.60 0.52
N ASN A 107 5.46 9.14 0.25
CA ASN A 107 4.22 9.79 0.68
C ASN A 107 4.13 9.87 2.20
N THR A 108 4.49 8.78 2.88
CA THR A 108 4.47 8.68 4.34
C THR A 108 5.49 9.63 4.98
N PHE A 109 6.68 9.74 4.41
CA PHE A 109 7.69 10.70 4.86
C PHE A 109 7.18 12.14 4.81
N PHE A 110 6.54 12.54 3.70
CA PHE A 110 6.04 13.91 3.58
C PHE A 110 4.82 14.19 4.45
N VAL A 111 3.89 13.24 4.60
CA VAL A 111 2.74 13.44 5.47
C VAL A 111 3.14 13.45 6.95
N ALA A 112 4.14 12.65 7.35
CA ALA A 112 4.70 12.67 8.69
C ALA A 112 5.40 14.01 8.99
N ARG A 113 6.19 14.53 8.04
CA ARG A 113 6.79 15.87 8.14
C ARG A 113 5.73 16.95 8.31
N ALA A 114 4.67 16.92 7.51
CA ALA A 114 3.58 17.88 7.59
C ALA A 114 2.84 17.79 8.94
N ALA A 115 2.56 16.58 9.43
CA ALA A 115 1.94 16.37 10.73
C ALA A 115 2.80 16.92 11.88
N ARG A 116 4.11 16.69 11.82
CA ARG A 116 5.05 17.24 12.79
C ARG A 116 5.06 18.77 12.77
N GLN A 117 5.07 19.38 11.59
CA GLN A 117 5.01 20.83 11.42
C GLN A 117 3.68 21.40 11.96
N ALA A 118 2.58 20.66 11.83
CA ALA A 118 1.29 20.99 12.43
C ALA A 118 1.27 20.75 13.96
N GLY A 119 2.37 20.31 14.58
CA GLY A 119 2.46 20.09 16.02
C GLY A 119 1.85 18.77 16.51
N LEU A 120 1.61 17.79 15.62
CA LEU A 120 1.20 16.45 16.00
C LEU A 120 2.41 15.61 16.41
N LYS A 121 2.19 14.70 17.35
CA LYS A 121 3.14 13.66 17.77
C LYS A 121 2.61 12.25 17.50
N VAL A 122 1.28 12.13 17.34
CA VAL A 122 0.59 10.87 17.04
C VAL A 122 -0.43 11.13 15.94
N ALA A 123 -0.52 10.22 14.96
CA ALA A 123 -1.54 10.27 13.91
C ALA A 123 -2.06 8.87 13.58
N LEU A 124 -3.36 8.76 13.31
CA LEU A 124 -3.98 7.54 12.82
C LEU A 124 -3.88 7.48 11.30
N SER A 125 -3.58 6.29 10.78
CA SER A 125 -3.50 5.98 9.35
C SER A 125 -4.50 4.90 8.96
N GLY A 126 -5.00 4.95 7.72
CA GLY A 126 -5.89 3.96 7.12
C GLY A 126 -5.22 2.70 6.60
N LEU A 127 -3.94 2.47 6.91
CA LEU A 127 -3.24 1.24 6.52
C LEU A 127 -3.93 -0.01 7.06
N GLY A 128 -3.89 -1.10 6.30
CA GLY A 128 -4.47 -2.39 6.65
C GLY A 128 -5.91 -2.61 6.16
N GLY A 129 -6.62 -1.54 5.82
CA GLY A 129 -8.01 -1.68 5.37
C GLY A 129 -8.17 -2.39 4.04
N ASP A 130 -7.20 -2.25 3.14
CA ASP A 130 -7.23 -2.90 1.83
C ASP A 130 -6.98 -4.41 1.94
N GLU A 131 -6.10 -4.81 2.83
CA GLU A 131 -5.75 -6.18 3.12
C GLU A 131 -6.89 -6.90 3.83
N LEU A 132 -7.50 -6.23 4.82
CA LEU A 132 -8.57 -6.79 5.63
C LEU A 132 -9.87 -6.93 4.83
N PHE A 133 -10.24 -5.91 4.04
CA PHE A 133 -11.50 -5.85 3.29
C PHE A 133 -11.38 -6.14 1.79
N ALA A 134 -10.28 -6.75 1.36
CA ALA A 134 -10.09 -7.32 0.03
C ALA A 134 -10.29 -6.33 -1.13
N SER A 135 -9.72 -5.12 -1.06
CA SER A 135 -9.99 -4.08 -2.05
C SER A 135 -8.94 -3.89 -3.14
N TYR A 136 -7.76 -4.51 -3.00
CA TYR A 136 -6.76 -4.46 -4.09
C TYR A 136 -7.21 -5.25 -5.31
N PRO A 137 -6.80 -4.84 -6.53
CA PRO A 137 -7.04 -5.62 -7.73
C PRO A 137 -6.49 -7.05 -7.67
N SER A 138 -5.46 -7.31 -6.84
CA SER A 138 -4.86 -8.62 -6.62
C SER A 138 -5.88 -9.65 -6.12
N PHE A 139 -6.84 -9.25 -5.28
CA PHE A 139 -7.89 -10.14 -4.77
C PHE A 139 -8.76 -10.79 -5.86
N ARG A 140 -8.87 -10.13 -7.01
CA ARG A 140 -9.58 -10.66 -8.18
C ARG A 140 -8.61 -11.27 -9.20
N GLN A 141 -7.49 -10.59 -9.45
CA GLN A 141 -6.57 -10.96 -10.53
C GLN A 141 -5.75 -12.20 -10.21
N VAL A 142 -5.26 -12.35 -8.98
CA VAL A 142 -4.42 -13.49 -8.58
C VAL A 142 -5.19 -14.81 -8.64
N PRO A 143 -6.39 -14.95 -8.01
CA PRO A 143 -7.18 -16.17 -8.14
C PRO A 143 -7.62 -16.47 -9.58
N LEU A 144 -7.96 -15.42 -10.35
CA LEU A 144 -8.36 -15.57 -11.74
C LEU A 144 -7.24 -16.15 -12.60
N LEU A 145 -6.01 -15.63 -12.45
CA LEU A 145 -4.83 -16.12 -13.14
C LEU A 145 -4.53 -17.56 -12.75
N ALA A 146 -4.42 -17.86 -11.46
CA ALA A 146 -4.13 -19.19 -10.96
C ALA A 146 -5.18 -20.22 -11.44
N ARG A 147 -6.47 -19.85 -11.44
CA ARG A 147 -7.54 -20.73 -11.92
C ARG A 147 -7.46 -20.96 -13.44
N ARG A 148 -7.22 -19.90 -14.24
CA ARG A 148 -7.19 -20.03 -15.71
C ARG A 148 -5.94 -20.72 -16.23
N LEU A 149 -4.80 -20.46 -15.60
CA LEU A 149 -3.52 -21.00 -16.04
C LEU A 149 -3.11 -22.27 -15.27
N GLY A 150 -3.79 -22.61 -14.16
CA GLY A 150 -3.54 -23.80 -13.37
C GLY A 150 -3.46 -25.11 -14.16
N PRO A 151 -4.37 -25.37 -15.14
CA PRO A 151 -4.28 -26.54 -16.00
C PRO A 151 -2.99 -26.61 -16.83
N LEU A 152 -2.33 -25.48 -17.07
CA LEU A 152 -1.06 -25.39 -17.82
C LEU A 152 0.18 -25.56 -16.90
N ARG A 153 -0.01 -25.82 -15.61
CA ARG A 153 1.09 -26.00 -14.65
C ARG A 153 2.15 -27.04 -15.09
N PRO A 154 1.80 -28.20 -15.72
CA PRO A 154 2.79 -29.12 -16.24
C PRO A 154 3.74 -28.53 -17.29
N LEU A 155 3.29 -27.45 -17.98
CA LEU A 155 4.08 -26.73 -18.99
C LEU A 155 4.90 -25.57 -18.38
N ALA A 156 4.72 -25.24 -17.10
CA ALA A 156 5.43 -24.14 -16.45
C ALA A 156 6.97 -24.22 -16.56
N PRO A 157 7.62 -25.42 -16.55
CA PRO A 157 9.06 -25.53 -16.78
C PRO A 157 9.54 -25.01 -18.15
N LEU A 158 8.66 -24.99 -19.16
CA LEU A 158 8.93 -24.39 -20.47
C LEU A 158 8.74 -22.86 -20.47
N GLY A 159 8.20 -22.31 -19.38
CA GLY A 159 7.84 -20.91 -19.24
C GLY A 159 9.01 -19.96 -19.47
N GLY A 160 10.21 -20.31 -19.04
CA GLY A 160 11.43 -19.51 -19.27
C GLY A 160 11.79 -19.36 -20.75
N VAL A 161 11.67 -20.43 -21.53
CA VAL A 161 11.92 -20.40 -22.99
C VAL A 161 10.85 -19.56 -23.68
N LEU A 162 9.57 -19.81 -23.36
CA LEU A 162 8.47 -19.04 -23.95
C LEU A 162 8.54 -17.57 -23.57
N ARG A 163 8.93 -17.24 -22.35
CA ARG A 163 9.20 -15.87 -21.91
C ARG A 163 10.28 -15.21 -22.76
N ALA A 164 11.42 -15.88 -22.99
CA ALA A 164 12.50 -15.34 -23.79
C ALA A 164 12.06 -15.01 -25.23
N LEU A 165 11.22 -15.85 -25.81
CA LEU A 165 10.66 -15.64 -27.15
C LEU A 165 9.58 -14.55 -27.19
N ALA A 166 8.73 -14.48 -26.17
CA ALA A 166 7.59 -13.55 -26.11
C ALA A 166 7.98 -12.16 -25.58
N ALA A 167 9.08 -12.02 -24.85
CA ALA A 167 9.45 -10.78 -24.15
C ALA A 167 9.46 -9.53 -25.04
N PRO A 168 10.02 -9.52 -26.26
CA PRO A 168 10.02 -8.34 -27.12
C PRO A 168 8.58 -7.90 -27.51
N LEU A 169 7.72 -8.87 -27.83
CA LEU A 169 6.34 -8.60 -28.23
C LEU A 169 5.50 -8.11 -27.05
N VAL A 170 5.65 -8.74 -25.88
CA VAL A 170 4.95 -8.36 -24.65
C VAL A 170 5.38 -6.95 -24.20
N ALA A 171 6.68 -6.64 -24.25
CA ALA A 171 7.19 -5.32 -23.86
C ALA A 171 6.67 -4.18 -24.75
N ALA A 172 6.34 -4.46 -26.01
CA ALA A 172 5.75 -3.47 -26.92
C ALA A 172 4.30 -3.11 -26.58
N VAL A 173 3.57 -4.01 -25.91
CA VAL A 173 2.12 -3.87 -25.66
C VAL A 173 1.79 -3.62 -24.18
N THR A 174 2.60 -4.19 -23.27
CA THR A 174 2.32 -4.13 -21.83
C THR A 174 3.61 -4.25 -21.01
N SER A 175 3.48 -4.37 -19.68
CA SER A 175 4.63 -4.54 -18.80
C SER A 175 5.40 -5.82 -19.13
N PRO A 176 6.75 -5.76 -19.26
CA PRO A 176 7.60 -6.92 -19.58
C PRO A 176 7.38 -8.13 -18.68
N LYS A 177 6.98 -7.91 -17.42
CA LYS A 177 6.73 -8.99 -16.45
C LYS A 177 5.68 -10.01 -16.90
N TYR A 178 4.73 -9.61 -17.76
CA TYR A 178 3.71 -10.51 -18.26
C TYR A 178 4.20 -11.53 -19.29
N ALA A 179 5.43 -11.41 -19.76
CA ALA A 179 6.08 -12.49 -20.49
C ALA A 179 6.26 -13.77 -19.65
N GLY A 180 6.32 -13.63 -18.29
CA GLY A 180 6.39 -14.75 -17.35
C GLY A 180 5.04 -15.36 -16.94
N LEU A 181 3.95 -15.08 -17.66
CA LEU A 181 2.60 -15.57 -17.29
C LEU A 181 2.52 -17.09 -17.17
N LEU A 182 3.13 -17.85 -18.08
CA LEU A 182 3.11 -19.33 -18.00
C LEU A 182 3.97 -19.85 -16.86
N GLU A 183 5.10 -19.20 -16.60
CA GLU A 183 6.04 -19.58 -15.56
C GLU A 183 5.47 -19.33 -14.14
N TYR A 184 4.83 -18.18 -13.93
CA TYR A 184 4.38 -17.73 -12.62
C TYR A 184 2.86 -17.76 -12.44
N GLY A 185 2.08 -17.59 -13.48
CA GLY A 185 0.62 -17.44 -13.38
C GLY A 185 -0.14 -18.71 -13.05
N THR A 186 0.51 -19.88 -13.04
CA THR A 186 -0.11 -21.20 -12.85
C THR A 186 -0.39 -21.57 -11.40
N SER A 187 0.04 -20.76 -10.43
CA SER A 187 -0.18 -20.94 -8.99
C SER A 187 -0.48 -19.62 -8.30
N VAL A 188 -1.13 -19.67 -7.13
CA VAL A 188 -1.42 -18.47 -6.34
C VAL A 188 -0.14 -17.73 -5.92
N PRO A 189 0.90 -18.39 -5.37
CA PRO A 189 2.17 -17.73 -5.05
C PRO A 189 2.82 -17.05 -6.25
N GLY A 190 2.90 -17.75 -7.38
CA GLY A 190 3.50 -17.21 -8.60
C GLY A 190 2.70 -16.06 -9.19
N ALA A 191 1.37 -16.18 -9.26
CA ALA A 191 0.48 -15.10 -9.73
C ALA A 191 0.56 -13.85 -8.82
N TYR A 192 0.69 -14.06 -7.51
CA TYR A 192 0.90 -12.97 -6.55
C TYR A 192 2.25 -12.28 -6.78
N LEU A 193 3.34 -13.04 -6.91
CA LEU A 193 4.66 -12.52 -7.25
C LEU A 193 4.61 -11.71 -8.56
N LEU A 194 4.05 -12.28 -9.62
CA LEU A 194 3.89 -11.61 -10.92
C LEU A 194 3.11 -10.28 -10.78
N ARG A 195 2.12 -10.23 -9.90
CA ARG A 195 1.30 -9.04 -9.70
C ARG A 195 2.03 -7.97 -8.89
N ARG A 196 2.72 -8.34 -7.79
CA ARG A 196 3.32 -7.41 -6.83
C ARG A 196 4.75 -6.99 -7.18
N SER A 197 5.52 -7.83 -7.85
CA SER A 197 6.91 -7.50 -8.16
C SER A 197 7.03 -6.25 -9.03
N LEU A 198 7.95 -5.40 -8.64
CA LEU A 198 8.41 -4.28 -9.45
C LEU A 198 9.37 -4.77 -10.55
N PHE A 199 10.33 -5.62 -10.16
CA PHE A 199 11.20 -6.38 -11.04
C PHE A 199 10.97 -7.87 -10.81
N MET A 200 10.96 -8.64 -11.88
CA MET A 200 10.85 -10.08 -11.78
C MET A 200 12.24 -10.72 -11.59
N PRO A 201 12.31 -11.95 -11.05
CA PRO A 201 13.59 -12.62 -10.77
C PRO A 201 14.57 -12.59 -11.93
N TRP A 202 14.10 -12.78 -13.17
CA TRP A 202 14.98 -12.77 -14.37
C TRP A 202 15.49 -11.38 -14.74
N GLU A 203 14.92 -10.31 -14.22
CA GLU A 203 15.35 -8.93 -14.49
C GLU A 203 16.49 -8.51 -13.55
N LEU A 204 16.66 -9.21 -12.43
CA LEU A 204 17.59 -8.81 -11.36
C LEU A 204 19.06 -8.88 -11.79
N ALA A 205 19.42 -9.82 -12.66
CA ALA A 205 20.80 -9.90 -13.21
C ALA A 205 21.19 -8.69 -14.08
N GLY A 206 20.21 -7.87 -14.51
CA GLY A 206 20.45 -6.59 -15.19
C GLY A 206 20.50 -5.37 -14.24
N ILE A 207 20.36 -5.61 -12.93
CA ILE A 207 20.30 -4.56 -11.89
C ILE A 207 21.38 -4.80 -10.84
N LEU A 208 21.60 -6.06 -10.49
CA LEU A 208 22.56 -6.54 -9.49
C LEU A 208 23.69 -7.31 -10.18
N PRO A 209 24.86 -7.43 -9.56
CA PRO A 209 25.86 -8.40 -10.00
C PRO A 209 25.24 -9.79 -10.14
N PRO A 210 25.49 -10.51 -11.27
CA PRO A 210 24.80 -11.77 -11.56
C PRO A 210 24.90 -12.83 -10.46
N GLU A 211 26.05 -12.90 -9.78
CA GLU A 211 26.25 -13.82 -8.65
C GLU A 211 25.38 -13.44 -7.46
N MET A 212 25.31 -12.16 -7.09
CA MET A 212 24.46 -11.65 -6.02
C MET A 212 22.98 -11.92 -6.34
N ALA A 213 22.55 -11.69 -7.57
CA ALA A 213 21.17 -11.96 -7.99
C ALA A 213 20.84 -13.45 -7.88
N ARG A 214 21.74 -14.35 -8.33
CA ARG A 214 21.56 -15.79 -8.25
C ARG A 214 21.49 -16.28 -6.81
N ASP A 215 22.47 -15.90 -6.00
CA ASP A 215 22.60 -16.40 -4.62
C ASP A 215 21.50 -15.84 -3.73
N GLY A 216 21.17 -14.55 -3.89
CA GLY A 216 20.03 -13.93 -3.18
C GLY A 216 18.69 -14.54 -3.56
N LEU A 217 18.44 -14.86 -4.84
CA LEU A 217 17.20 -15.55 -5.24
C LEU A 217 17.14 -16.98 -4.67
N ALA A 218 18.26 -17.70 -4.62
CA ALA A 218 18.31 -19.02 -4.03
C ALA A 218 18.08 -18.98 -2.51
N GLU A 219 18.67 -18.03 -1.80
CA GLU A 219 18.48 -17.85 -0.36
C GLU A 219 17.06 -17.40 -0.01
N LEU A 220 16.50 -16.47 -0.77
CA LEU A 220 15.13 -15.97 -0.55
C LEU A 220 14.07 -17.02 -0.80
N ASP A 221 14.29 -17.92 -1.76
CA ASP A 221 13.32 -18.95 -2.18
C ASP A 221 11.87 -18.46 -2.14
N THR A 222 11.63 -17.35 -2.83
CA THR A 222 10.43 -16.53 -2.67
C THR A 222 9.15 -17.32 -2.90
N LEU A 223 9.11 -18.19 -3.90
CA LEU A 223 7.89 -18.96 -4.22
C LEU A 223 7.53 -19.97 -3.14
N THR A 224 8.53 -20.67 -2.58
CA THR A 224 8.31 -21.61 -1.46
C THR A 224 7.83 -20.86 -0.22
N ARG A 225 8.43 -19.73 0.11
CA ARG A 225 8.01 -18.90 1.26
C ARG A 225 6.60 -18.32 1.09
N LEU A 226 6.26 -17.84 -0.12
CA LEU A 226 4.89 -17.40 -0.43
C LEU A 226 3.90 -18.58 -0.30
N GLY A 227 4.27 -19.76 -0.79
CA GLY A 227 3.46 -20.98 -0.65
C GLY A 227 3.25 -21.38 0.82
N ALA A 228 4.31 -21.37 1.62
CA ALA A 228 4.24 -21.67 3.04
C ALA A 228 3.34 -20.71 3.83
N THR A 229 3.25 -19.44 3.40
CA THR A 229 2.33 -18.44 4.01
C THR A 229 0.86 -18.85 3.90
N LEU A 230 0.49 -19.60 2.88
CA LEU A 230 -0.90 -20.00 2.64
C LEU A 230 -1.38 -21.11 3.57
N GLY A 231 -0.47 -21.96 4.07
CA GLY A 231 -0.82 -23.12 4.86
C GLY A 231 -1.93 -23.97 4.20
N ASP A 232 -2.93 -24.35 4.99
CA ASP A 232 -4.08 -25.15 4.53
C ASP A 232 -5.28 -24.28 4.11
N VAL A 233 -5.09 -22.97 3.93
CA VAL A 233 -6.18 -22.07 3.55
C VAL A 233 -6.59 -22.30 2.10
N ALA A 234 -7.81 -22.80 1.89
CA ALA A 234 -8.35 -23.09 0.57
C ALA A 234 -9.08 -21.89 -0.08
N ASP A 235 -9.64 -20.98 0.72
CA ASP A 235 -10.41 -19.85 0.19
C ASP A 235 -9.50 -18.87 -0.55
N PRO A 236 -9.73 -18.57 -1.85
CA PRO A 236 -8.84 -17.74 -2.64
C PRO A 236 -8.74 -16.29 -2.15
N ARG A 237 -9.81 -15.76 -1.55
CA ARG A 237 -9.81 -14.39 -0.99
C ARG A 237 -8.90 -14.34 0.25
N LEU A 238 -9.04 -15.34 1.14
CA LEU A 238 -8.20 -15.42 2.34
C LEU A 238 -6.73 -15.69 1.98
N GLN A 239 -6.46 -16.52 0.96
CA GLN A 239 -5.10 -16.72 0.45
C GLN A 239 -4.45 -15.38 0.04
N VAL A 240 -5.14 -14.55 -0.73
CA VAL A 240 -4.62 -13.24 -1.13
C VAL A 240 -4.49 -12.32 0.09
N SER A 241 -5.46 -12.32 1.01
CA SER A 241 -5.38 -11.52 2.24
C SER A 241 -4.15 -11.87 3.07
N LEU A 242 -3.85 -13.16 3.24
CA LEU A 242 -2.64 -13.63 3.93
C LEU A 242 -1.36 -13.14 3.24
N LEU A 243 -1.28 -13.26 1.91
CA LEU A 243 -0.12 -12.81 1.15
C LEU A 243 0.05 -11.29 1.23
N GLU A 244 -1.03 -10.52 1.06
CA GLU A 244 -0.98 -9.06 1.16
C GLU A 244 -0.58 -8.60 2.56
N SER A 245 -1.14 -9.22 3.61
CA SER A 245 -0.84 -8.86 5.00
C SER A 245 0.58 -9.25 5.40
N ALA A 246 1.02 -10.47 5.06
CA ALA A 246 2.31 -10.99 5.50
C ALA A 246 3.51 -10.44 4.70
N TRP A 247 3.30 -10.09 3.42
CA TRP A 247 4.40 -9.69 2.53
C TRP A 247 4.39 -8.21 2.20
N TYR A 248 3.29 -7.68 1.70
CA TYR A 248 3.23 -6.28 1.31
C TYR A 248 3.00 -5.36 2.52
N MET A 249 1.94 -5.59 3.28
CA MET A 249 1.61 -4.74 4.43
C MET A 249 2.73 -4.78 5.48
N ARG A 250 3.09 -5.98 5.97
CA ARG A 250 4.06 -6.11 7.05
C ARG A 250 5.46 -5.63 6.66
N ASN A 251 5.95 -6.07 5.48
CA ASN A 251 7.36 -5.87 5.12
C ASN A 251 7.61 -4.56 4.39
N GLN A 252 6.57 -3.89 3.89
CA GLN A 252 6.69 -2.62 3.21
C GLN A 252 5.86 -1.53 3.88
N LEU A 253 4.54 -1.59 3.85
CA LEU A 253 3.71 -0.48 4.30
C LEU A 253 3.90 -0.10 5.78
N LEU A 254 3.94 -1.09 6.67
CA LEU A 254 4.14 -0.84 8.11
C LEU A 254 5.57 -0.39 8.42
N ARG A 255 6.57 -0.96 7.74
CA ARG A 255 7.94 -0.47 7.86
C ARG A 255 8.11 0.95 7.33
N ASP A 256 7.49 1.26 6.19
CA ASP A 256 7.50 2.61 5.65
C ASP A 256 6.79 3.59 6.59
N ALA A 257 5.72 3.17 7.26
CA ALA A 257 5.06 3.99 8.27
C ALA A 257 5.96 4.23 9.49
N ASP A 258 6.73 3.23 9.91
CA ASP A 258 7.63 3.33 11.05
C ASP A 258 8.81 4.27 10.77
N TRP A 259 9.69 3.92 9.82
CA TRP A 259 10.89 4.75 9.58
C TRP A 259 10.53 6.18 9.14
N ALA A 260 9.51 6.35 8.27
CA ALA A 260 9.10 7.67 7.80
C ALA A 260 8.41 8.51 8.90
N GLY A 261 7.64 7.87 9.77
CA GLY A 261 7.08 8.50 10.96
C GLY A 261 8.17 8.93 11.93
N MET A 262 9.07 8.01 12.27
CA MET A 262 10.15 8.24 13.24
C MET A 262 11.17 9.26 12.75
N ALA A 263 11.43 9.37 11.46
CA ALA A 263 12.25 10.43 10.88
C ALA A 263 11.77 11.85 11.26
N HIS A 264 10.50 11.99 11.59
CA HIS A 264 9.88 13.24 12.03
C HIS A 264 9.38 13.22 13.47
N SER A 265 9.77 12.22 14.27
CA SER A 265 9.29 12.03 15.65
C SER A 265 7.76 12.02 15.72
N LEU A 266 7.12 11.33 14.79
CA LEU A 266 5.68 11.11 14.70
C LEU A 266 5.36 9.63 14.84
N GLU A 267 4.57 9.26 15.82
CA GLU A 267 4.01 7.92 15.96
C GLU A 267 2.82 7.75 15.01
N ILE A 268 2.90 6.82 14.06
CA ILE A 268 1.79 6.48 13.16
C ILE A 268 1.13 5.22 13.69
N ARG A 269 -0.15 5.33 14.06
CA ARG A 269 -0.97 4.21 14.53
C ARG A 269 -1.91 3.75 13.43
N THR A 270 -2.16 2.43 13.39
CA THR A 270 -2.89 1.76 12.31
C THR A 270 -4.06 0.93 12.85
N PRO A 271 -5.21 1.54 13.18
CA PRO A 271 -6.33 0.84 13.81
C PRO A 271 -6.86 -0.37 13.02
N LEU A 272 -6.68 -0.38 11.69
CA LEU A 272 -7.14 -1.49 10.84
C LEU A 272 -6.16 -2.68 10.79
N VAL A 273 -5.00 -2.57 11.48
CA VAL A 273 -4.00 -3.66 11.64
C VAL A 273 -4.05 -4.25 13.05
N ASP A 274 -4.93 -3.76 13.90
CA ASP A 274 -5.11 -4.21 15.26
C ASP A 274 -5.46 -5.70 15.36
N ILE A 275 -4.76 -6.43 16.24
CA ILE A 275 -4.95 -7.87 16.40
C ILE A 275 -6.31 -8.23 17.01
N GLU A 276 -6.83 -7.40 17.91
CA GLU A 276 -8.14 -7.64 18.51
C GLU A 276 -9.26 -7.38 17.49
N LEU A 277 -9.09 -6.35 16.65
CA LEU A 277 -9.96 -6.16 15.49
C LEU A 277 -9.94 -7.40 14.61
N LEU A 278 -8.75 -7.90 14.22
CA LEU A 278 -8.63 -9.07 13.37
C LEU A 278 -9.30 -10.29 13.99
N ARG A 279 -9.07 -10.59 15.27
CA ARG A 279 -9.69 -11.72 15.99
C ARG A 279 -11.22 -11.64 15.94
N ARG A 280 -11.79 -10.46 16.11
CA ARG A 280 -13.24 -10.25 16.12
C ARG A 280 -13.86 -10.32 14.73
N VAL A 281 -13.13 -9.89 13.68
CA VAL A 281 -13.67 -9.89 12.31
C VAL A 281 -13.31 -11.14 11.52
N ALA A 282 -12.30 -11.92 11.93
CA ALA A 282 -11.88 -13.12 11.22
C ALA A 282 -13.03 -14.11 10.91
N PRO A 283 -13.97 -14.40 11.83
CA PRO A 283 -15.12 -15.26 11.50
C PRO A 283 -16.01 -14.66 10.41
N LEU A 284 -16.12 -13.33 10.34
CA LEU A 284 -16.89 -12.64 9.29
C LEU A 284 -16.16 -12.70 7.95
N LEU A 285 -14.82 -12.55 7.96
CA LEU A 285 -13.99 -12.62 6.75
C LEU A 285 -14.00 -14.01 6.14
N ALA A 286 -14.13 -15.05 6.97
CA ALA A 286 -14.24 -16.44 6.55
C ALA A 286 -15.62 -16.84 6.01
N ALA A 287 -16.61 -15.93 6.01
CA ALA A 287 -17.97 -16.23 5.55
C ALA A 287 -18.12 -16.31 4.01
N GLY A 288 -17.03 -16.43 3.27
CA GLY A 288 -17.04 -16.59 1.82
C GLY A 288 -17.70 -15.40 1.10
N ALA A 289 -18.75 -15.64 0.33
CA ALA A 289 -19.44 -14.59 -0.42
C ALA A 289 -20.15 -13.55 0.47
N ALA A 290 -20.45 -13.87 1.71
CA ALA A 290 -21.07 -12.96 2.69
C ALA A 290 -20.04 -12.17 3.50
N ALA A 291 -18.74 -12.37 3.25
CA ALA A 291 -17.69 -11.65 3.96
C ALA A 291 -17.76 -10.13 3.68
N PRO A 292 -17.57 -9.31 4.72
CA PRO A 292 -17.61 -7.86 4.57
C PRO A 292 -16.52 -7.37 3.61
N ASP A 293 -16.86 -6.38 2.84
CA ASP A 293 -15.96 -5.65 1.94
C ASP A 293 -15.71 -4.21 2.46
N LYS A 294 -15.00 -3.41 1.67
CA LYS A 294 -14.76 -1.98 1.97
C LYS A 294 -16.05 -1.18 2.17
N ARG A 295 -17.12 -1.55 1.50
CA ARG A 295 -18.40 -0.85 1.65
C ARG A 295 -18.99 -1.11 3.01
N ALA A 296 -18.95 -2.36 3.47
CA ALA A 296 -19.41 -2.73 4.81
C ALA A 296 -18.62 -1.99 5.91
N MET A 297 -17.31 -1.79 5.72
CA MET A 297 -16.48 -0.96 6.59
C MET A 297 -16.93 0.51 6.55
N ALA A 298 -17.12 1.07 5.36
CA ALA A 298 -17.54 2.46 5.16
C ALA A 298 -18.96 2.75 5.69
N ASP A 299 -19.78 1.73 5.81
CA ASP A 299 -21.11 1.81 6.43
C ASP A 299 -21.09 1.75 7.97
N ALA A 300 -19.94 1.49 8.58
CA ALA A 300 -19.82 1.37 10.04
C ALA A 300 -20.11 2.67 10.82
N PRO A 301 -19.69 3.88 10.42
CA PRO A 301 -20.00 5.10 11.17
C PRO A 301 -21.50 5.38 11.27
N ARG A 302 -21.94 5.97 12.40
CA ARG A 302 -23.34 6.41 12.60
C ARG A 302 -23.72 7.47 11.59
N ARG A 303 -22.88 8.50 11.47
CA ARG A 303 -23.01 9.51 10.43
C ARG A 303 -22.36 8.99 9.17
N LYS A 304 -23.17 8.73 8.14
CA LYS A 304 -22.72 8.10 6.89
C LYS A 304 -21.68 8.95 6.16
N LEU A 305 -20.77 8.27 5.49
CA LEU A 305 -19.79 8.90 4.62
C LEU A 305 -20.47 9.63 3.46
N PRO A 306 -19.90 10.74 2.97
CA PRO A 306 -20.41 11.44 1.78
C PRO A 306 -20.53 10.50 0.58
N GLY A 307 -21.59 10.68 -0.21
CA GLY A 307 -21.79 9.90 -1.44
C GLY A 307 -20.61 10.02 -2.42
N ALA A 308 -19.97 11.18 -2.48
CA ALA A 308 -18.78 11.42 -3.31
C ALA A 308 -17.60 10.51 -2.90
N VAL A 309 -17.36 10.31 -1.58
CA VAL A 309 -16.34 9.37 -1.07
C VAL A 309 -16.68 7.93 -1.45
N LEU A 310 -17.95 7.56 -1.31
CA LEU A 310 -18.43 6.20 -1.61
C LEU A 310 -18.40 5.85 -3.09
N ALA A 311 -18.57 6.83 -3.97
CA ALA A 311 -18.57 6.66 -5.43
C ALA A 311 -17.18 6.81 -6.05
N ARG A 312 -16.21 7.33 -5.30
CA ARG A 312 -14.86 7.60 -5.82
C ARG A 312 -14.15 6.30 -6.19
N PRO A 313 -13.61 6.22 -7.42
CA PRO A 313 -12.72 5.12 -7.77
C PRO A 313 -11.53 5.07 -6.81
N LYS A 314 -11.07 3.87 -6.45
CA LYS A 314 -9.89 3.73 -5.62
C LYS A 314 -8.68 4.32 -6.34
N THR A 315 -8.14 5.40 -5.81
CA THR A 315 -6.81 5.91 -6.11
C THR A 315 -5.88 5.50 -4.96
N GLY A 316 -4.68 4.97 -5.27
CA GLY A 316 -3.66 4.85 -4.22
C GLY A 316 -3.24 6.25 -3.75
N PHE A 317 -2.55 6.36 -2.62
CA PHE A 317 -1.90 7.62 -2.23
C PHE A 317 -0.71 7.87 -3.17
N VAL A 318 -1.03 8.35 -4.38
CA VAL A 318 -0.08 8.52 -5.47
C VAL A 318 0.75 9.77 -5.23
N VAL A 319 2.07 9.64 -5.30
CA VAL A 319 3.01 10.75 -5.32
C VAL A 319 3.41 11.00 -6.78
N PRO A 320 3.56 12.25 -7.25
CA PRO A 320 4.02 12.55 -8.61
C PRO A 320 5.52 12.25 -8.81
N VAL A 321 5.98 11.11 -8.26
CA VAL A 321 7.37 10.65 -8.33
C VAL A 321 7.83 10.51 -9.78
N ARG A 322 6.93 10.17 -10.69
CA ARG A 322 7.24 10.07 -12.12
C ARG A 322 7.72 11.38 -12.72
N ASP A 323 7.13 12.48 -12.24
CA ASP A 323 7.43 13.81 -12.71
C ASP A 323 8.67 14.39 -12.00
N TRP A 324 8.84 14.03 -10.73
CA TRP A 324 9.93 14.52 -9.88
C TRP A 324 11.28 13.83 -10.09
N ILE A 325 11.27 12.55 -10.55
CA ILE A 325 12.47 11.71 -10.68
C ILE A 325 12.92 11.57 -12.14
N ALA A 326 12.31 12.29 -13.07
CA ALA A 326 12.67 12.20 -14.48
C ALA A 326 14.11 12.66 -14.72
N ALA A 327 15.06 11.74 -14.70
CA ALA A 327 16.39 12.00 -15.27
C ALA A 327 16.33 11.88 -16.80
N PRO A 328 16.98 12.78 -17.57
CA PRO A 328 17.08 12.62 -19.02
C PRO A 328 17.69 11.25 -19.38
N GLY A 329 16.96 10.44 -20.16
CA GLY A 329 17.41 9.12 -20.60
C GLY A 329 17.28 7.97 -19.58
N GLY A 330 16.77 8.21 -18.36
CA GLY A 330 16.60 7.19 -17.32
C GLY A 330 15.24 6.47 -17.37
N GLU A 331 15.18 5.29 -16.75
CA GLU A 331 13.92 4.57 -16.52
C GLU A 331 13.01 5.39 -15.60
N ARG A 332 11.77 5.63 -16.05
CA ARG A 332 10.82 6.51 -15.35
C ARG A 332 9.96 5.76 -14.32
N GLY A 333 9.39 6.50 -13.39
CA GLY A 333 8.44 5.97 -12.41
C GLY A 333 9.11 5.16 -11.30
N LEU A 334 8.36 4.22 -10.71
CA LEU A 334 8.84 3.46 -9.55
C LEU A 334 10.09 2.62 -9.83
N ARG A 335 10.28 2.13 -11.05
CA ARG A 335 11.50 1.39 -11.42
C ARG A 335 12.73 2.30 -11.41
N GLY A 336 12.62 3.51 -11.96
CA GLY A 336 13.69 4.51 -11.90
C GLY A 336 14.00 4.93 -10.46
N TRP A 337 12.98 5.10 -9.64
CA TRP A 337 13.14 5.35 -8.21
C TRP A 337 13.86 4.21 -7.49
N ALA A 338 13.44 2.96 -7.73
CA ALA A 338 14.07 1.78 -7.13
C ALA A 338 15.57 1.68 -7.44
N ARG A 339 15.99 2.03 -8.67
CA ARG A 339 17.43 2.09 -9.01
C ARG A 339 18.17 3.17 -8.24
N GLN A 340 17.53 4.33 -8.02
CA GLN A 340 18.15 5.41 -7.24
C GLN A 340 18.27 5.04 -5.76
N VAL A 341 17.23 4.40 -5.19
CA VAL A 341 17.28 3.85 -3.83
C VAL A 341 18.38 2.79 -3.73
N HIS A 342 18.43 1.85 -4.66
CA HIS A 342 19.49 0.82 -4.69
C HIS A 342 20.89 1.44 -4.73
N ALA A 343 21.13 2.42 -5.59
CA ALA A 343 22.41 3.11 -5.67
C ALA A 343 22.78 3.84 -4.37
N ALA A 344 21.79 4.43 -3.68
CA ALA A 344 22.01 5.12 -2.39
C ALA A 344 22.39 4.16 -1.26
N PHE A 345 21.93 2.91 -1.31
CA PHE A 345 22.27 1.87 -0.32
C PHE A 345 23.53 1.06 -0.64
N GLY A 346 24.43 1.62 -1.46
CA GLY A 346 25.71 0.99 -1.79
C GLY A 346 25.61 -0.06 -2.89
N GLY A 347 24.62 0.09 -3.76
CA GLY A 347 24.60 -0.64 -5.01
C GLY A 347 25.90 -0.42 -5.76
N VAL A 348 26.67 -1.49 -5.95
CA VAL A 348 27.87 -1.45 -6.79
C VAL A 348 27.43 -1.04 -8.18
N ALA A 349 27.94 0.10 -8.64
CA ALA A 349 27.70 0.58 -10.00
C ALA A 349 28.34 -0.35 -11.02
#